data_d7dc9cc36ab10a84307a3d1769c4f111
#
_entry.id   d7dc9cc36ab10a84307a3d1769c4f111
#
_cell.length_a   1.000
_cell.length_b   1.000
_cell.length_c   1.000
_cell.angle_alpha   90.00
_cell.angle_beta   90.00
_cell.angle_gamma   90.00
#
_symmetry.space_group_name_H-M   'P 1'
#
loop_
_entity.id
_entity.type
_entity.pdbx_description
1 polymer ?
#
loop_
_entity_poly.entity_id
_entity_poly.type
_entity_poly.pdbx_seq_one_letter_code
_entity_poly.pdbx_strand_id
1 'polypeptide(L)'
;MRSRPEFPAGGFMRRALRLARKGAGRTAPNPAVGAVVVRGGRVVGEGYHHAAGLPHAEIEALHRAGIAARGADLYVTLEPCDHRGRTGPCTAAILAAGIARVAYAMEDPNPAVSGRGARRLRGAGLVVHRGSMEAEARELNRGFCRWVVSGRPFVTLKLAISLDGQIAAAGGDSRWITGEAARRRVHRMRSEVDAVLVGGETARRDDPLLTARVPGGHDPRRVILTSRLAELAHGKIFREPGGEVIVACPKKTSEHDVRVVEDAGGTVLRLPVRGGAVRAGDLLTALGAKDVTSLLVEGGGRIAGWLVAEGAVDRYVVYVAPLLLGEGIRAVSGWAGRAPSSGKRLAFTSVRRLGPDIEITAEPMPAHASARSRGVPGAEVARAEPAETP
;
A
#
# COMPACT_ATOMS: atom_id res chain seq x y z
N MET A 1 45.78 2.05 11.42
CA MET A 1 44.57 1.24 11.06
C MET A 1 43.35 2.16 11.17
N ARG A 2 42.65 2.45 10.08
CA ARG A 2 41.38 3.20 10.18
C ARG A 2 40.33 2.28 10.83
N SER A 3 39.71 2.71 11.92
CA SER A 3 38.66 1.96 12.60
C SER A 3 37.59 1.59 11.58
N ARG A 4 37.12 0.33 11.62
CA ARG A 4 35.99 -0.10 10.80
C ARG A 4 34.76 0.79 11.13
N PRO A 5 34.03 1.33 10.13
CA PRO A 5 32.88 2.18 10.42
C PRO A 5 31.84 1.43 11.24
N GLU A 6 31.07 2.19 12.04
CA GLU A 6 29.97 1.66 12.84
C GLU A 6 29.03 0.80 11.99
N PHE A 7 28.62 -0.36 12.54
CA PHE A 7 27.71 -1.28 11.85
C PHE A 7 26.59 -1.72 12.80
N PRO A 8 25.34 -1.63 12.35
CA PRO A 8 24.88 -1.09 11.08
C PRO A 8 24.80 0.46 11.10
N ALA A 9 25.27 1.11 10.04
CA ALA A 9 25.12 2.55 9.90
C ALA A 9 23.75 2.89 9.27
N GLY A 10 22.89 3.63 9.98
CA GLY A 10 21.52 3.93 9.57
C GLY A 10 21.41 4.68 8.23
N GLY A 11 22.41 5.45 7.83
CA GLY A 11 22.47 6.15 6.54
C GLY A 11 22.37 5.22 5.33
N PHE A 12 23.03 4.06 5.36
CA PHE A 12 23.01 3.10 4.27
C PHE A 12 21.68 2.33 4.20
N MET A 13 21.07 1.99 5.33
CA MET A 13 19.74 1.38 5.35
C MET A 13 18.68 2.36 4.82
N ARG A 14 18.78 3.65 5.19
CA ARG A 14 17.90 4.70 4.63
C ARG A 14 18.06 4.81 3.10
N ARG A 15 19.28 4.63 2.58
CA ARG A 15 19.52 4.57 1.13
C ARG A 15 18.88 3.34 0.50
N ALA A 16 19.00 2.16 1.11
CA ALA A 16 18.35 0.93 0.66
C ALA A 16 16.82 1.09 0.62
N LEU A 17 16.20 1.71 1.64
CA LEU A 17 14.77 2.01 1.65
C LEU A 17 14.34 2.99 0.54
N ARG A 18 15.17 3.99 0.22
CA ARG A 18 14.88 4.87 -0.93
C ARG A 18 14.92 4.13 -2.27
N LEU A 19 15.82 3.16 -2.42
CA LEU A 19 15.87 2.31 -3.61
C LEU A 19 14.64 1.40 -3.66
N ALA A 20 14.27 0.75 -2.56
CA ALA A 20 13.10 -0.09 -2.47
C ALA A 20 11.80 0.62 -2.90
N ARG A 21 11.63 1.90 -2.53
CA ARG A 21 10.46 2.71 -2.93
C ARG A 21 10.28 2.83 -4.44
N LYS A 22 11.34 2.70 -5.25
CA LYS A 22 11.25 2.71 -6.71
C LYS A 22 10.51 1.49 -7.27
N GLY A 23 10.47 0.39 -6.51
CA GLY A 23 9.73 -0.83 -6.85
C GLY A 23 8.27 -0.84 -6.36
N ALA A 24 7.86 0.11 -5.51
CA ALA A 24 6.49 0.15 -4.99
C ALA A 24 5.44 0.20 -6.10
N GLY A 25 4.37 -0.61 -5.99
CA GLY A 25 3.32 -0.76 -6.98
C GLY A 25 3.69 -1.59 -8.22
N ARG A 26 4.94 -2.11 -8.34
CA ARG A 26 5.43 -2.84 -9.52
C ARG A 26 5.88 -4.25 -9.23
N THR A 27 6.19 -4.55 -7.97
CA THR A 27 6.82 -5.83 -7.59
C THR A 27 5.83 -6.92 -7.21
N ALA A 28 4.54 -6.61 -7.07
CA ALA A 28 3.54 -7.59 -6.66
C ALA A 28 3.60 -8.90 -7.49
N PRO A 29 3.45 -10.07 -6.84
CA PRO A 29 3.22 -10.28 -5.41
C PRO A 29 4.48 -10.18 -4.53
N ASN A 30 5.67 -9.92 -5.11
CA ASN A 30 6.92 -9.79 -4.37
C ASN A 30 6.97 -8.48 -3.56
N PRO A 31 7.74 -8.43 -2.46
CA PRO A 31 7.97 -7.20 -1.71
C PRO A 31 8.85 -6.21 -2.49
N ALA A 32 8.71 -4.93 -2.17
CA ALA A 32 9.63 -3.89 -2.60
C ALA A 32 10.91 -3.95 -1.76
N VAL A 33 12.02 -4.35 -2.36
CA VAL A 33 13.32 -4.53 -1.70
C VAL A 33 14.38 -3.67 -2.34
N GLY A 34 15.24 -3.09 -1.50
CA GLY A 34 16.43 -2.36 -1.91
C GLY A 34 17.66 -2.86 -1.17
N ALA A 35 18.80 -2.86 -1.84
CA ALA A 35 20.07 -3.31 -1.30
C ALA A 35 21.22 -2.36 -1.62
N VAL A 36 22.17 -2.23 -0.69
CA VAL A 36 23.36 -1.38 -0.82
C VAL A 36 24.58 -2.14 -0.31
N VAL A 37 25.61 -2.26 -1.14
CA VAL A 37 26.91 -2.84 -0.78
C VAL A 37 27.88 -1.71 -0.45
N VAL A 38 28.53 -1.83 0.73
CA VAL A 38 29.39 -0.76 1.28
C VAL A 38 30.76 -1.33 1.61
N ARG A 39 31.83 -0.72 1.12
CA ARG A 39 33.20 -1.07 1.45
C ARG A 39 33.96 0.16 1.93
N GLY A 40 34.58 0.09 3.11
CA GLY A 40 35.33 1.21 3.67
C GLY A 40 34.50 2.49 3.83
N GLY A 41 33.20 2.38 4.15
CA GLY A 41 32.29 3.52 4.28
C GLY A 41 31.81 4.13 2.95
N ARG A 42 32.16 3.53 1.81
CA ARG A 42 31.72 3.99 0.47
C ARG A 42 30.78 2.96 -0.15
N VAL A 43 29.72 3.45 -0.81
CA VAL A 43 28.81 2.61 -1.60
C VAL A 43 29.56 2.14 -2.86
N VAL A 44 29.64 0.81 -3.04
CA VAL A 44 30.28 0.17 -4.18
C VAL A 44 29.29 -0.56 -5.10
N GLY A 45 28.07 -0.79 -4.63
CA GLY A 45 26.99 -1.35 -5.44
C GLY A 45 25.64 -1.07 -4.79
N GLU A 46 24.61 -0.95 -5.60
CA GLU A 46 23.24 -0.75 -5.13
C GLU A 46 22.23 -1.33 -6.12
N GLY A 47 21.09 -1.78 -5.64
CA GLY A 47 20.05 -2.35 -6.46
C GLY A 47 18.70 -2.29 -5.77
N TYR A 48 17.64 -2.53 -6.55
CA TYR A 48 16.30 -2.73 -6.02
C TYR A 48 15.56 -3.76 -6.88
N HIS A 49 14.55 -4.40 -6.31
CA HIS A 49 13.70 -5.33 -7.05
C HIS A 49 12.76 -4.54 -7.98
N HIS A 50 12.86 -4.76 -9.29
CA HIS A 50 12.14 -3.98 -10.29
C HIS A 50 10.72 -4.49 -10.54
N ALA A 51 10.55 -5.82 -10.64
CA ALA A 51 9.28 -6.49 -10.89
C ALA A 51 9.39 -7.99 -10.58
N ALA A 52 8.25 -8.64 -10.36
CA ALA A 52 8.19 -10.09 -10.16
C ALA A 52 8.85 -10.85 -11.32
N GLY A 53 9.70 -11.84 -10.98
CA GLY A 53 10.46 -12.62 -11.97
C GLY A 53 11.82 -12.03 -12.38
N LEU A 54 12.08 -10.76 -12.07
CA LEU A 54 13.39 -10.13 -12.30
C LEU A 54 14.34 -10.38 -11.10
N PRO A 55 15.65 -10.06 -11.23
CA PRO A 55 16.63 -10.23 -10.16
C PRO A 55 16.20 -9.53 -8.86
N HIS A 56 16.53 -10.13 -7.72
CA HIS A 56 16.35 -9.52 -6.42
C HIS A 56 17.33 -8.36 -6.22
N ALA A 57 17.02 -7.45 -5.30
CA ALA A 57 17.83 -6.26 -5.01
C ALA A 57 19.28 -6.59 -4.65
N GLU A 58 19.49 -7.68 -3.89
CA GLU A 58 20.81 -8.16 -3.49
C GLU A 58 21.63 -8.56 -4.71
N ILE A 59 21.04 -9.29 -5.67
CA ILE A 59 21.70 -9.74 -6.87
C ILE A 59 22.17 -8.55 -7.71
N GLU A 60 21.32 -7.56 -7.89
CA GLU A 60 21.70 -6.34 -8.60
C GLU A 60 22.80 -5.53 -7.89
N ALA A 61 22.68 -5.40 -6.57
CA ALA A 61 23.67 -4.68 -5.78
C ALA A 61 25.03 -5.36 -5.82
N LEU A 62 25.06 -6.71 -5.70
CA LEU A 62 26.26 -7.51 -5.78
C LEU A 62 26.89 -7.48 -7.18
N HIS A 63 26.08 -7.58 -8.23
CA HIS A 63 26.53 -7.48 -9.61
C HIS A 63 27.23 -6.13 -9.88
N ARG A 64 26.63 -5.02 -9.42
CA ARG A 64 27.24 -3.68 -9.57
C ARG A 64 28.48 -3.48 -8.71
N ALA A 65 28.55 -4.14 -7.55
CA ALA A 65 29.76 -4.10 -6.71
C ALA A 65 30.92 -4.88 -7.30
N GLY A 66 30.65 -5.96 -8.05
CA GLY A 66 31.65 -6.84 -8.62
C GLY A 66 32.67 -7.31 -7.57
N ILE A 67 33.94 -7.27 -7.89
CA ILE A 67 35.02 -7.69 -6.97
C ILE A 67 35.08 -6.86 -5.69
N ALA A 68 34.56 -5.65 -5.67
CA ALA A 68 34.53 -4.79 -4.49
C ALA A 68 33.55 -5.31 -3.40
N ALA A 69 32.68 -6.27 -3.72
CA ALA A 69 31.80 -6.93 -2.75
C ALA A 69 32.57 -7.76 -1.71
N ARG A 70 33.75 -8.30 -2.06
CA ARG A 70 34.53 -9.13 -1.14
C ARG A 70 34.98 -8.35 0.11
N GLY A 71 34.56 -8.84 1.28
CA GLY A 71 34.82 -8.19 2.57
C GLY A 71 33.98 -6.94 2.84
N ALA A 72 33.01 -6.64 1.99
CA ALA A 72 32.09 -5.51 2.14
C ALA A 72 30.91 -5.81 3.09
N ASP A 73 30.13 -4.79 3.41
CA ASP A 73 28.89 -4.86 4.16
C ASP A 73 27.70 -4.78 3.21
N LEU A 74 26.68 -5.59 3.42
CA LEU A 74 25.41 -5.53 2.70
C LEU A 74 24.33 -4.98 3.62
N TYR A 75 23.62 -3.96 3.15
CA TYR A 75 22.39 -3.42 3.75
C TYR A 75 21.22 -3.76 2.84
N VAL A 76 20.21 -4.45 3.35
CA VAL A 76 19.04 -4.87 2.58
C VAL A 76 17.76 -4.64 3.39
N THR A 77 16.67 -4.22 2.74
CA THR A 77 15.46 -3.83 3.45
C THR A 77 14.60 -5.00 3.94
N LEU A 78 14.87 -6.22 3.45
CA LEU A 78 14.19 -7.47 3.83
C LEU A 78 15.25 -8.55 4.07
N GLU A 79 14.92 -9.52 4.92
CA GLU A 79 15.74 -10.71 5.12
C GLU A 79 16.10 -11.39 3.78
N PRO A 80 17.38 -11.66 3.47
CA PRO A 80 17.79 -12.36 2.25
C PRO A 80 17.17 -13.76 2.16
N CYS A 81 16.54 -14.06 1.03
CA CYS A 81 15.86 -15.33 0.82
C CYS A 81 16.85 -16.52 0.79
N ASP A 82 16.38 -17.67 1.32
CA ASP A 82 17.12 -18.94 1.34
C ASP A 82 16.35 -20.10 0.68
N HIS A 83 15.47 -19.80 -0.24
CA HIS A 83 14.74 -20.81 -1.01
C HIS A 83 15.01 -20.62 -2.51
N ARG A 84 14.90 -21.71 -3.27
CA ARG A 84 14.86 -21.64 -4.73
C ARG A 84 13.45 -21.26 -5.18
N GLY A 85 13.32 -20.04 -5.67
CA GLY A 85 12.15 -19.58 -6.40
C GLY A 85 12.41 -19.58 -7.91
N ARG A 86 11.95 -18.54 -8.61
CA ARG A 86 12.28 -18.28 -10.02
C ARG A 86 13.75 -17.93 -10.21
N THR A 87 14.41 -17.43 -9.16
CA THR A 87 15.86 -17.15 -9.08
C THR A 87 16.48 -17.98 -7.97
N GLY A 88 17.81 -18.15 -8.00
CA GLY A 88 18.53 -18.82 -6.93
C GLY A 88 18.46 -18.03 -5.61
N PRO A 89 18.73 -18.68 -4.44
CA PRO A 89 18.66 -18.03 -3.14
C PRO A 89 19.68 -16.89 -3.01
N CYS A 90 19.27 -15.73 -2.53
CA CYS A 90 20.14 -14.57 -2.33
C CYS A 90 21.26 -14.86 -1.33
N THR A 91 21.00 -15.73 -0.32
CA THR A 91 22.03 -16.18 0.63
C THR A 91 23.24 -16.82 -0.07
N ALA A 92 23.02 -17.65 -1.10
CA ALA A 92 24.10 -18.27 -1.85
C ALA A 92 24.93 -17.22 -2.62
N ALA A 93 24.29 -16.24 -3.25
CA ALA A 93 24.98 -15.16 -3.96
C ALA A 93 25.77 -14.26 -2.99
N ILE A 94 25.23 -13.95 -1.81
CA ILE A 94 25.90 -13.17 -0.76
C ILE A 94 27.17 -13.88 -0.29
N LEU A 95 27.10 -15.19 -0.06
CA LEU A 95 28.25 -16.00 0.35
C LEU A 95 29.31 -16.09 -0.76
N ALA A 96 28.90 -16.36 -2.00
CA ALA A 96 29.79 -16.42 -3.16
C ALA A 96 30.51 -15.09 -3.43
N ALA A 97 29.84 -13.95 -3.20
CA ALA A 97 30.43 -12.63 -3.34
C ALA A 97 31.43 -12.28 -2.21
N GLY A 98 31.49 -13.09 -1.15
CA GLY A 98 32.42 -12.89 -0.03
C GLY A 98 32.05 -11.68 0.85
N ILE A 99 30.75 -11.36 0.98
CA ILE A 99 30.26 -10.34 1.92
C ILE A 99 30.68 -10.73 3.34
N ALA A 100 31.11 -9.76 4.15
CA ALA A 100 31.53 -9.98 5.52
C ALA A 100 30.43 -9.79 6.56
N ARG A 101 29.57 -8.79 6.36
CA ARG A 101 28.49 -8.42 7.30
C ARG A 101 27.20 -8.12 6.54
N VAL A 102 26.05 -8.53 7.09
CA VAL A 102 24.74 -8.25 6.53
C VAL A 102 23.87 -7.56 7.59
N ALA A 103 23.30 -6.40 7.23
CA ALA A 103 22.25 -5.76 7.99
C ALA A 103 20.94 -5.82 7.19
N TYR A 104 19.88 -6.36 7.79
CA TYR A 104 18.57 -6.33 7.17
C TYR A 104 17.55 -5.62 8.07
N ALA A 105 16.58 -4.91 7.43
CA ALA A 105 15.65 -4.09 8.17
C ALA A 105 14.55 -4.93 8.85
N MET A 106 13.84 -5.75 8.08
CA MET A 106 12.74 -6.57 8.61
C MET A 106 12.94 -8.04 8.24
N GLU A 107 12.45 -8.91 9.11
CA GLU A 107 12.34 -10.34 8.85
C GLU A 107 11.22 -10.61 7.83
N ASP A 108 11.39 -11.67 7.02
CA ASP A 108 10.34 -12.06 6.08
C ASP A 108 9.08 -12.45 6.87
N PRO A 109 7.92 -11.81 6.60
CA PRO A 109 6.68 -12.12 7.31
C PRO A 109 6.09 -13.50 6.97
N ASN A 110 6.60 -14.18 5.93
CA ASN A 110 6.18 -15.52 5.58
C ASN A 110 6.73 -16.55 6.57
N PRO A 111 5.87 -17.22 7.38
CA PRO A 111 6.33 -18.19 8.39
C PRO A 111 7.18 -19.34 7.79
N ALA A 112 6.95 -19.67 6.51
CA ALA A 112 7.67 -20.75 5.84
C ALA A 112 9.13 -20.42 5.55
N VAL A 113 9.52 -19.12 5.52
CA VAL A 113 10.86 -18.66 5.15
C VAL A 113 11.53 -17.81 6.23
N SER A 114 10.76 -17.25 7.16
CA SER A 114 11.20 -16.37 8.24
C SER A 114 12.38 -16.92 9.02
N GLY A 115 13.43 -16.12 9.15
CA GLY A 115 14.66 -16.44 9.90
C GLY A 115 15.60 -17.45 9.24
N ARG A 116 15.23 -18.07 8.11
CA ARG A 116 16.06 -19.08 7.43
C ARG A 116 17.29 -18.46 6.79
N GLY A 117 17.12 -17.34 6.08
CA GLY A 117 18.23 -16.64 5.45
C GLY A 117 19.26 -16.15 6.46
N ALA A 118 18.79 -15.53 7.53
CA ALA A 118 19.67 -15.06 8.61
C ALA A 118 20.42 -16.20 9.29
N ARG A 119 19.74 -17.34 9.56
CA ARG A 119 20.41 -18.53 10.15
C ARG A 119 21.49 -19.08 9.24
N ARG A 120 21.22 -19.23 7.94
CA ARG A 120 22.21 -19.71 6.96
C ARG A 120 23.44 -18.82 6.89
N LEU A 121 23.25 -17.50 6.83
CA LEU A 121 24.36 -16.56 6.76
C LEU A 121 25.20 -16.58 8.05
N ARG A 122 24.56 -16.63 9.24
CA ARG A 122 25.28 -16.78 10.51
C ARG A 122 26.03 -18.11 10.61
N GLY A 123 25.41 -19.21 10.17
CA GLY A 123 26.05 -20.53 10.13
C GLY A 123 27.27 -20.58 9.20
N ALA A 124 27.33 -19.71 8.19
CA ALA A 124 28.50 -19.54 7.32
C ALA A 124 29.52 -18.52 7.85
N GLY A 125 29.35 -18.03 9.09
CA GLY A 125 30.33 -17.16 9.76
C GLY A 125 30.13 -15.64 9.50
N LEU A 126 29.05 -15.20 8.85
CA LEU A 126 28.79 -13.78 8.65
C LEU A 126 28.23 -13.14 9.92
N VAL A 127 28.61 -11.88 10.15
CA VAL A 127 27.94 -11.03 11.15
C VAL A 127 26.61 -10.57 10.56
N VAL A 128 25.48 -10.95 11.20
CA VAL A 128 24.14 -10.63 10.72
C VAL A 128 23.37 -9.82 11.76
N HIS A 129 23.02 -8.59 11.41
CA HIS A 129 22.23 -7.67 12.23
C HIS A 129 20.81 -7.53 11.68
N ARG A 130 19.79 -7.51 12.56
CA ARG A 130 18.38 -7.33 12.24
C ARG A 130 17.82 -6.05 12.87
N GLY A 131 16.84 -5.44 12.25
CA GLY A 131 15.95 -4.45 12.86
C GLY A 131 16.31 -2.99 12.59
N SER A 132 17.36 -2.73 11.79
CA SER A 132 17.68 -1.36 11.39
C SER A 132 16.58 -0.77 10.51
N MET A 133 15.79 0.20 11.03
CA MET A 133 14.65 0.83 10.34
C MET A 133 13.53 -0.18 9.98
N GLU A 134 13.22 -1.10 10.89
CA GLU A 134 12.21 -2.15 10.66
C GLU A 134 10.82 -1.56 10.42
N ALA A 135 10.44 -0.51 11.16
CA ALA A 135 9.13 0.12 11.03
C ALA A 135 8.90 0.69 9.63
N GLU A 136 9.90 1.37 9.07
CA GLU A 136 9.85 1.95 7.72
C GLU A 136 9.84 0.87 6.63
N ALA A 137 10.55 -0.24 6.83
CA ALA A 137 10.54 -1.37 5.90
C ALA A 137 9.19 -2.09 5.89
N ARG A 138 8.57 -2.30 7.06
CA ARG A 138 7.23 -2.86 7.21
C ARG A 138 6.17 -1.94 6.61
N GLU A 139 6.28 -0.64 6.84
CA GLU A 139 5.36 0.35 6.26
C GLU A 139 5.42 0.34 4.72
N LEU A 140 6.61 0.27 4.13
CA LEU A 140 6.79 0.16 2.69
C LEU A 140 6.16 -1.13 2.13
N ASN A 141 6.27 -2.22 2.86
CA ASN A 141 5.83 -3.56 2.45
C ASN A 141 4.52 -4.01 3.14
N ARG A 142 3.71 -3.09 3.67
CA ARG A 142 2.46 -3.43 4.39
C ARG A 142 1.52 -4.32 3.58
N GLY A 143 1.43 -4.07 2.27
CA GLY A 143 0.66 -4.90 1.34
C GLY A 143 1.14 -6.34 1.31
N PHE A 144 2.42 -6.52 1.06
CA PHE A 144 3.07 -7.85 1.09
C PHE A 144 2.91 -8.53 2.46
N CYS A 145 3.17 -7.81 3.55
CA CYS A 145 3.03 -8.35 4.91
C CYS A 145 1.60 -8.84 5.20
N ARG A 146 0.59 -8.09 4.75
CA ARG A 146 -0.81 -8.48 4.91
C ARG A 146 -1.16 -9.69 4.04
N TRP A 147 -0.78 -9.64 2.78
CA TRP A 147 -1.12 -10.64 1.79
C TRP A 147 -0.49 -12.00 2.07
N VAL A 148 0.80 -12.04 2.42
CA VAL A 148 1.51 -13.31 2.66
C VAL A 148 0.98 -14.07 3.88
N VAL A 149 0.40 -13.37 4.86
CA VAL A 149 -0.16 -13.97 6.08
C VAL A 149 -1.65 -14.32 5.91
N SER A 150 -2.42 -13.53 5.17
CA SER A 150 -3.88 -13.66 5.12
C SER A 150 -4.44 -14.07 3.75
N GLY A 151 -3.63 -14.07 2.69
CA GLY A 151 -4.08 -14.25 1.30
C GLY A 151 -4.92 -13.08 0.77
N ARG A 152 -4.97 -11.93 1.48
CA ARG A 152 -5.80 -10.76 1.15
C ARG A 152 -4.97 -9.51 1.04
N PRO A 153 -5.31 -8.56 0.14
CA PRO A 153 -4.63 -7.28 0.04
C PRO A 153 -4.79 -6.44 1.31
N PHE A 154 -3.83 -5.55 1.54
CA PHE A 154 -3.96 -4.44 2.48
C PHE A 154 -4.89 -3.38 1.89
N VAL A 155 -5.99 -3.06 2.59
CA VAL A 155 -7.04 -2.16 2.11
C VAL A 155 -6.86 -0.76 2.68
N THR A 156 -6.62 0.21 1.81
CA THR A 156 -6.64 1.64 2.15
C THR A 156 -7.93 2.26 1.62
N LEU A 157 -8.81 2.71 2.52
CA LEU A 157 -10.00 3.48 2.15
C LEU A 157 -9.64 4.97 2.12
N LYS A 158 -9.72 5.58 0.93
CA LYS A 158 -9.51 7.01 0.72
C LYS A 158 -10.84 7.73 0.64
N LEU A 159 -11.01 8.79 1.42
CA LEU A 159 -12.17 9.68 1.37
C LEU A 159 -11.69 11.12 1.11
N ALA A 160 -12.48 11.88 0.32
CA ALA A 160 -12.32 13.32 0.18
C ALA A 160 -13.66 13.94 0.60
N ILE A 161 -13.66 14.70 1.68
CA ILE A 161 -14.87 15.18 2.33
C ILE A 161 -14.83 16.69 2.56
N SER A 162 -16.01 17.30 2.60
CA SER A 162 -16.22 18.61 3.19
C SER A 162 -16.02 18.57 4.71
N LEU A 163 -15.90 19.71 5.37
CA LEU A 163 -15.73 19.79 6.82
C LEU A 163 -16.92 19.16 7.57
N ASP A 164 -18.11 19.21 6.99
CA ASP A 164 -19.35 18.56 7.50
C ASP A 164 -19.57 17.12 7.00
N GLY A 165 -18.53 16.47 6.40
CA GLY A 165 -18.48 15.03 6.15
C GLY A 165 -19.14 14.56 4.84
N GLN A 166 -19.39 15.42 3.87
CA GLN A 166 -20.01 15.09 2.60
C GLN A 166 -18.97 14.79 1.51
N ILE A 167 -19.25 13.82 0.64
CA ILE A 167 -18.44 13.48 -0.54
C ILE A 167 -18.98 14.04 -1.84
N ALA A 168 -20.17 14.62 -1.81
CA ALA A 168 -20.80 15.33 -2.92
C ALA A 168 -21.93 16.21 -2.39
N ALA A 169 -22.32 17.23 -3.13
CA ALA A 169 -23.53 18.01 -2.88
C ALA A 169 -24.80 17.14 -3.05
N ALA A 170 -25.97 17.63 -2.64
CA ALA A 170 -27.25 16.92 -2.72
C ALA A 170 -27.61 16.48 -4.16
N GLY A 171 -27.33 17.29 -5.18
CA GLY A 171 -27.43 16.94 -6.59
C GLY A 171 -26.39 15.94 -7.07
N GLY A 172 -25.44 15.58 -6.18
CA GLY A 172 -24.38 14.62 -6.38
C GLY A 172 -23.16 15.15 -7.10
N ASP A 173 -23.03 16.45 -7.36
CA ASP A 173 -21.78 17.01 -7.87
C ASP A 173 -20.70 16.92 -6.79
N SER A 174 -19.55 16.36 -7.18
CA SER A 174 -18.39 16.13 -6.31
C SER A 174 -17.12 16.88 -6.76
N ARG A 175 -17.19 17.68 -7.83
CA ARG A 175 -16.02 18.31 -8.45
C ARG A 175 -16.00 19.82 -8.16
N TRP A 176 -15.01 20.31 -7.40
CA TRP A 176 -13.92 19.62 -6.68
C TRP A 176 -14.08 19.94 -5.19
N ILE A 177 -14.21 18.92 -4.36
CA ILE A 177 -14.27 19.10 -2.90
C ILE A 177 -12.89 19.50 -2.39
N THR A 178 -11.85 18.76 -2.76
CA THR A 178 -10.48 18.98 -2.28
C THR A 178 -9.59 19.68 -3.30
N GLY A 179 -8.59 20.39 -2.82
CA GLY A 179 -7.63 21.14 -3.61
C GLY A 179 -6.70 20.27 -4.46
N GLU A 180 -5.90 20.92 -5.30
CA GLU A 180 -5.00 20.27 -6.25
C GLU A 180 -3.91 19.44 -5.56
N ALA A 181 -3.40 19.90 -4.40
CA ALA A 181 -2.37 19.19 -3.64
C ALA A 181 -2.87 17.82 -3.17
N ALA A 182 -4.12 17.73 -2.69
CA ALA A 182 -4.76 16.47 -2.32
C ALA A 182 -4.93 15.56 -3.54
N ARG A 183 -5.42 16.08 -4.67
CA ARG A 183 -5.56 15.30 -5.91
C ARG A 183 -4.23 14.75 -6.41
N ARG A 184 -3.15 15.55 -6.41
CA ARG A 184 -1.79 15.07 -6.75
C ARG A 184 -1.32 13.97 -5.80
N ARG A 185 -1.65 14.07 -4.50
CA ARG A 185 -1.31 13.00 -3.54
C ARG A 185 -2.07 11.71 -3.85
N VAL A 186 -3.36 11.77 -4.19
CA VAL A 186 -4.16 10.60 -4.62
C VAL A 186 -3.55 9.95 -5.88
N HIS A 187 -3.13 10.72 -6.87
CA HIS A 187 -2.44 10.19 -8.05
C HIS A 187 -1.15 9.44 -7.69
N ARG A 188 -0.37 9.94 -6.73
CA ARG A 188 0.80 9.21 -6.21
C ARG A 188 0.39 7.92 -5.49
N MET A 189 -0.68 7.95 -4.66
CA MET A 189 -1.17 6.74 -4.01
C MET A 189 -1.56 5.65 -5.01
N ARG A 190 -2.17 6.03 -6.15
CA ARG A 190 -2.48 5.07 -7.21
C ARG A 190 -1.25 4.42 -7.80
N SER A 191 -0.14 5.13 -7.94
CA SER A 191 1.11 4.54 -8.44
C SER A 191 1.87 3.70 -7.41
N GLU A 192 1.47 3.73 -6.16
CA GLU A 192 2.09 3.00 -5.05
C GLU A 192 1.33 1.71 -4.66
N VAL A 193 0.18 1.43 -5.31
CA VAL A 193 -0.68 0.27 -5.04
C VAL A 193 -0.87 -0.63 -6.27
N ASP A 194 -1.24 -1.89 -6.04
CA ASP A 194 -1.44 -2.85 -7.12
C ASP A 194 -2.80 -2.69 -7.79
N ALA A 195 -3.81 -2.23 -7.05
CA ALA A 195 -5.15 -2.04 -7.57
C ALA A 195 -5.89 -0.87 -6.94
N VAL A 196 -6.81 -0.26 -7.72
CA VAL A 196 -7.75 0.77 -7.27
C VAL A 196 -9.17 0.25 -7.46
N LEU A 197 -10.03 0.34 -6.43
CA LEU A 197 -11.42 -0.09 -6.44
C LEU A 197 -12.39 1.08 -6.38
N VAL A 198 -13.39 1.04 -7.26
CA VAL A 198 -14.60 1.90 -7.18
C VAL A 198 -15.87 1.06 -7.28
N GLY A 199 -17.00 1.61 -6.85
CA GLY A 199 -18.31 1.01 -7.09
C GLY A 199 -18.84 1.33 -8.49
N GLY A 200 -19.74 0.49 -9.01
CA GLY A 200 -20.35 0.67 -10.33
C GLY A 200 -21.09 2.01 -10.49
N GLU A 201 -21.67 2.57 -9.43
CA GLU A 201 -22.29 3.90 -9.47
C GLU A 201 -21.26 4.99 -9.77
N THR A 202 -20.12 4.98 -9.05
CA THR A 202 -18.99 5.89 -9.29
C THR A 202 -18.44 5.70 -10.71
N ALA A 203 -18.29 4.44 -11.16
CA ALA A 203 -17.79 4.16 -12.50
C ALA A 203 -18.69 4.74 -13.60
N ARG A 204 -20.03 4.60 -13.47
CA ARG A 204 -20.97 5.12 -14.46
C ARG A 204 -21.06 6.65 -14.45
N ARG A 205 -21.11 7.24 -13.25
CA ARG A 205 -21.36 8.67 -13.10
C ARG A 205 -20.15 9.52 -13.45
N ASP A 206 -18.98 9.13 -12.94
CA ASP A 206 -17.75 9.92 -12.99
C ASP A 206 -16.88 9.53 -14.20
N ASP A 207 -17.15 8.37 -14.82
CA ASP A 207 -16.39 7.76 -15.93
C ASP A 207 -14.87 7.89 -15.71
N PRO A 208 -14.36 7.39 -14.57
CA PRO A 208 -13.00 7.68 -14.14
C PRO A 208 -12.00 6.77 -14.83
N LEU A 209 -10.81 7.29 -15.18
CA LEU A 209 -9.71 6.49 -15.70
C LEU A 209 -8.99 5.66 -14.64
N LEU A 210 -9.00 6.09 -13.38
CA LEU A 210 -8.29 5.50 -12.23
C LEU A 210 -6.76 5.34 -12.42
N THR A 211 -6.18 6.04 -13.38
CA THR A 211 -4.74 6.04 -13.67
C THR A 211 -3.95 6.90 -12.67
N ALA A 212 -2.67 6.61 -12.52
CA ALA A 212 -1.79 7.30 -11.59
C ALA A 212 -1.46 8.75 -12.03
N ARG A 213 -1.28 8.99 -13.32
CA ARG A 213 -0.93 10.31 -13.89
C ARG A 213 0.28 10.97 -13.21
N VAL A 214 1.29 10.17 -12.89
CA VAL A 214 2.54 10.60 -12.27
C VAL A 214 3.69 10.30 -13.23
N PRO A 215 4.58 11.25 -13.54
CA PRO A 215 5.73 10.97 -14.39
C PRO A 215 6.55 9.79 -13.88
N GLY A 216 6.77 8.77 -14.71
CA GLY A 216 7.45 7.54 -14.34
C GLY A 216 6.68 6.65 -13.35
N GLY A 217 5.44 7.01 -13.02
CA GLY A 217 4.55 6.23 -12.17
C GLY A 217 4.09 4.93 -12.85
N HIS A 218 3.42 4.09 -12.08
CA HIS A 218 2.80 2.85 -12.54
C HIS A 218 1.28 2.99 -12.43
N ASP A 219 0.54 2.53 -13.44
CA ASP A 219 -0.91 2.48 -13.39
C ASP A 219 -1.37 1.20 -12.68
N PRO A 220 -2.19 1.30 -11.63
CA PRO A 220 -2.72 0.16 -10.93
C PRO A 220 -3.74 -0.61 -11.77
N ARG A 221 -4.02 -1.85 -11.43
CA ARG A 221 -5.22 -2.55 -11.89
C ARG A 221 -6.46 -1.79 -11.48
N ARG A 222 -7.45 -1.71 -12.36
CA ARG A 222 -8.66 -0.91 -12.17
C ARG A 222 -9.84 -1.84 -11.87
N VAL A 223 -10.31 -1.83 -10.62
CA VAL A 223 -11.35 -2.75 -10.14
C VAL A 223 -12.68 -2.02 -10.00
N ILE A 224 -13.74 -2.57 -10.59
CA ILE A 224 -15.12 -2.06 -10.44
C ILE A 224 -15.97 -3.16 -9.78
N LEU A 225 -16.60 -2.85 -8.66
CA LEU A 225 -17.59 -3.75 -8.03
C LEU A 225 -19.01 -3.33 -8.43
N THR A 226 -19.72 -4.19 -9.17
CA THR A 226 -21.07 -3.89 -9.65
C THR A 226 -21.89 -5.16 -9.91
N SER A 227 -23.22 -5.02 -9.87
CA SER A 227 -24.17 -6.02 -10.37
C SER A 227 -24.70 -5.72 -11.78
N ARG A 228 -24.37 -4.56 -12.35
CA ARG A 228 -24.83 -4.06 -13.65
C ARG A 228 -23.62 -3.88 -14.58
N LEU A 229 -23.15 -4.96 -15.20
CA LEU A 229 -21.92 -4.99 -15.99
C LEU A 229 -22.07 -4.30 -17.34
N ALA A 230 -23.11 -4.63 -18.08
CA ALA A 230 -23.31 -4.13 -19.44
C ALA A 230 -23.28 -2.60 -19.55
N GLU A 231 -23.73 -1.90 -18.49
CA GLU A 231 -23.74 -0.42 -18.43
C GLU A 231 -22.32 0.19 -18.39
N LEU A 232 -21.27 -0.62 -18.18
CA LEU A 232 -19.88 -0.15 -18.03
C LEU A 232 -19.06 -0.22 -19.31
N ALA A 233 -19.41 -1.09 -20.25
CA ALA A 233 -18.56 -1.47 -21.40
C ALA A 233 -18.16 -0.29 -22.31
N HIS A 234 -18.94 0.79 -22.29
CA HIS A 234 -18.67 2.00 -23.06
C HIS A 234 -17.89 3.07 -22.28
N GLY A 235 -17.46 2.77 -21.04
CA GLY A 235 -16.68 3.70 -20.21
C GLY A 235 -15.26 3.92 -20.75
N LYS A 236 -14.69 5.09 -20.47
CA LYS A 236 -13.29 5.44 -20.80
C LYS A 236 -12.30 4.45 -20.22
N ILE A 237 -12.64 3.85 -19.08
CA ILE A 237 -11.80 2.88 -18.38
C ILE A 237 -11.42 1.67 -19.27
N PHE A 238 -12.25 1.30 -20.24
CA PHE A 238 -11.97 0.22 -21.19
C PHE A 238 -11.27 0.69 -22.47
N ARG A 239 -11.47 1.96 -22.87
CA ARG A 239 -10.96 2.51 -24.12
C ARG A 239 -9.61 3.20 -24.00
N GLU A 240 -9.34 3.76 -22.83
CA GLU A 240 -8.12 4.52 -22.60
C GLU A 240 -7.02 3.65 -21.96
N PRO A 241 -5.74 3.89 -22.31
CA PRO A 241 -4.61 3.17 -21.74
C PRO A 241 -4.61 3.22 -20.19
N GLY A 242 -4.09 2.16 -19.58
CA GLY A 242 -3.99 2.01 -18.12
C GLY A 242 -3.73 0.58 -17.70
N GLY A 243 -3.81 0.30 -16.41
CA GLY A 243 -3.71 -1.06 -15.89
C GLY A 243 -4.89 -1.96 -16.31
N GLU A 244 -4.78 -3.27 -16.07
CA GLU A 244 -5.84 -4.25 -16.30
C GLU A 244 -7.17 -3.79 -15.69
N VAL A 245 -8.29 -3.99 -16.40
CA VAL A 245 -9.64 -3.71 -15.87
C VAL A 245 -10.24 -5.02 -15.34
N ILE A 246 -10.62 -5.04 -14.07
CA ILE A 246 -11.27 -6.16 -13.41
C ILE A 246 -12.68 -5.73 -12.99
N VAL A 247 -13.71 -6.40 -13.48
CA VAL A 247 -15.09 -6.17 -13.06
C VAL A 247 -15.53 -7.29 -12.13
N ALA A 248 -15.68 -6.97 -10.84
CA ALA A 248 -16.16 -7.90 -9.84
C ALA A 248 -17.69 -7.85 -9.77
N CYS A 249 -18.34 -9.01 -9.87
CA CYS A 249 -19.80 -9.12 -9.94
C CYS A 249 -20.34 -10.33 -9.19
N PRO A 250 -21.65 -10.38 -8.87
CA PRO A 250 -22.30 -11.56 -8.34
C PRO A 250 -22.17 -12.78 -9.30
N LYS A 251 -21.94 -13.98 -8.77
CA LYS A 251 -21.78 -15.20 -9.56
C LYS A 251 -22.97 -15.49 -10.49
N LYS A 252 -24.18 -15.04 -10.11
CA LYS A 252 -25.42 -15.22 -10.88
C LYS A 252 -25.59 -14.22 -12.04
N THR A 253 -24.63 -13.35 -12.29
CA THR A 253 -24.65 -12.40 -13.43
C THR A 253 -24.74 -13.19 -14.74
N SER A 254 -25.54 -12.68 -15.70
CA SER A 254 -25.78 -13.35 -16.97
C SER A 254 -24.50 -13.52 -17.80
N GLU A 255 -24.42 -14.61 -18.60
CA GLU A 255 -23.29 -14.82 -19.51
C GLU A 255 -23.21 -13.73 -20.58
N HIS A 256 -24.36 -13.16 -20.97
CA HIS A 256 -24.38 -12.04 -21.91
C HIS A 256 -23.65 -10.82 -21.34
N ASP A 257 -24.01 -10.39 -20.11
CA ASP A 257 -23.37 -9.22 -19.49
C ASP A 257 -21.86 -9.44 -19.24
N VAL A 258 -21.47 -10.68 -18.94
CA VAL A 258 -20.05 -11.02 -18.79
C VAL A 258 -19.30 -10.88 -20.11
N ARG A 259 -19.83 -11.43 -21.22
CA ARG A 259 -19.23 -11.30 -22.55
C ARG A 259 -19.08 -9.85 -22.97
N VAL A 260 -20.06 -9.00 -22.70
CA VAL A 260 -19.98 -7.56 -23.01
C VAL A 260 -18.77 -6.89 -22.38
N VAL A 261 -18.40 -7.27 -21.15
CA VAL A 261 -17.20 -6.75 -20.46
C VAL A 261 -15.93 -7.37 -21.01
N GLU A 262 -15.93 -8.70 -21.29
CA GLU A 262 -14.77 -9.42 -21.83
C GLU A 262 -14.43 -8.95 -23.25
N ASP A 263 -15.45 -8.73 -24.09
CA ASP A 263 -15.29 -8.17 -25.44
C ASP A 263 -14.73 -6.74 -25.42
N ALA A 264 -15.02 -5.98 -24.35
CA ALA A 264 -14.44 -4.67 -24.12
C ALA A 264 -12.99 -4.73 -23.53
N GLY A 265 -12.41 -5.94 -23.37
CA GLY A 265 -11.06 -6.16 -22.86
C GLY A 265 -10.95 -6.20 -21.32
N GLY A 266 -12.06 -6.32 -20.62
CA GLY A 266 -12.05 -6.48 -19.15
C GLY A 266 -11.97 -7.93 -18.71
N THR A 267 -11.46 -8.15 -17.50
CA THR A 267 -11.50 -9.45 -16.81
C THR A 267 -12.68 -9.48 -15.84
N VAL A 268 -13.54 -10.52 -15.91
CA VAL A 268 -14.68 -10.64 -15.00
C VAL A 268 -14.35 -11.56 -13.82
N LEU A 269 -14.61 -11.06 -12.61
CA LEU A 269 -14.43 -11.77 -11.34
C LEU A 269 -15.79 -12.07 -10.72
N ARG A 270 -16.26 -13.32 -10.86
CA ARG A 270 -17.56 -13.76 -10.34
C ARG A 270 -17.45 -14.15 -8.86
N LEU A 271 -18.21 -13.47 -8.01
CA LEU A 271 -18.16 -13.62 -6.55
C LEU A 271 -19.42 -14.29 -6.01
N PRO A 272 -19.30 -15.12 -4.94
CA PRO A 272 -20.45 -15.70 -4.30
C PRO A 272 -21.33 -14.63 -3.66
N VAL A 273 -22.64 -14.89 -3.61
CA VAL A 273 -23.63 -14.04 -2.94
C VAL A 273 -24.09 -14.78 -1.67
N ARG A 274 -23.97 -14.14 -0.52
CA ARG A 274 -24.40 -14.65 0.77
C ARG A 274 -25.29 -13.62 1.46
N GLY A 275 -26.49 -14.03 1.88
CA GLY A 275 -27.45 -13.10 2.47
C GLY A 275 -27.85 -11.95 1.54
N GLY A 276 -27.94 -12.22 0.21
CA GLY A 276 -28.33 -11.22 -0.80
C GLY A 276 -27.21 -10.27 -1.28
N ALA A 277 -26.00 -10.37 -0.73
CA ALA A 277 -24.90 -9.48 -1.05
C ALA A 277 -23.56 -10.22 -1.27
N VAL A 278 -22.65 -9.62 -2.02
CA VAL A 278 -21.25 -9.99 -2.09
C VAL A 278 -20.57 -9.57 -0.77
N ARG A 279 -19.74 -10.42 -0.19
CA ARG A 279 -18.96 -10.10 1.01
C ARG A 279 -17.61 -9.50 0.66
N ALA A 280 -17.15 -8.53 1.45
CA ALA A 280 -15.83 -7.92 1.27
C ALA A 280 -14.71 -8.97 1.34
N GLY A 281 -14.82 -9.93 2.27
CA GLY A 281 -13.87 -11.02 2.40
C GLY A 281 -13.74 -11.88 1.14
N ASP A 282 -14.83 -12.17 0.42
CA ASP A 282 -14.81 -12.95 -0.81
C ASP A 282 -14.11 -12.16 -1.95
N LEU A 283 -14.40 -10.87 -2.09
CA LEU A 283 -13.72 -9.98 -3.04
C LEU A 283 -12.22 -9.92 -2.75
N LEU A 284 -11.84 -9.64 -1.50
CA LEU A 284 -10.44 -9.48 -1.12
C LEU A 284 -9.64 -10.77 -1.29
N THR A 285 -10.25 -11.93 -0.98
CA THR A 285 -9.61 -13.23 -1.22
C THR A 285 -9.42 -13.49 -2.72
N ALA A 286 -10.42 -13.17 -3.54
CA ALA A 286 -10.34 -13.35 -4.99
C ALA A 286 -9.32 -12.40 -5.64
N LEU A 287 -9.18 -11.16 -5.14
CA LEU A 287 -8.14 -10.23 -5.58
C LEU A 287 -6.74 -10.70 -5.14
N GLY A 288 -6.61 -11.20 -3.90
CA GLY A 288 -5.35 -11.75 -3.40
C GLY A 288 -4.87 -12.96 -4.21
N ALA A 289 -5.79 -13.83 -4.67
CA ALA A 289 -5.49 -14.94 -5.58
C ALA A 289 -5.03 -14.49 -6.99
N LYS A 290 -5.25 -13.22 -7.34
CA LYS A 290 -4.73 -12.56 -8.54
C LYS A 290 -3.48 -11.72 -8.26
N ASP A 291 -2.75 -12.03 -7.20
CA ASP A 291 -1.51 -11.34 -6.80
C ASP A 291 -1.70 -9.83 -6.49
N VAL A 292 -2.91 -9.42 -6.10
CA VAL A 292 -3.14 -8.07 -5.57
C VAL A 292 -2.78 -8.08 -4.08
N THR A 293 -1.71 -7.37 -3.72
CA THR A 293 -1.25 -7.28 -2.32
C THR A 293 -1.71 -6.00 -1.64
N SER A 294 -2.01 -4.95 -2.41
CA SER A 294 -2.43 -3.64 -1.93
C SER A 294 -3.60 -3.09 -2.75
N LEU A 295 -4.64 -2.60 -2.06
CA LEU A 295 -5.88 -2.10 -2.66
C LEU A 295 -6.19 -0.69 -2.14
N LEU A 296 -6.25 0.29 -3.04
CA LEU A 296 -6.78 1.62 -2.76
C LEU A 296 -8.27 1.65 -3.12
N VAL A 297 -9.13 2.00 -2.18
CA VAL A 297 -10.56 2.15 -2.40
C VAL A 297 -10.91 3.64 -2.50
N GLU A 298 -11.41 4.03 -3.67
CA GLU A 298 -11.88 5.38 -3.97
C GLU A 298 -13.38 5.38 -4.27
N GLY A 299 -14.11 4.48 -3.64
CA GLY A 299 -15.55 4.33 -3.83
C GLY A 299 -16.37 5.44 -3.18
N GLY A 300 -17.63 5.55 -3.59
CA GLY A 300 -18.63 6.39 -2.93
C GLY A 300 -19.04 5.85 -1.56
N GLY A 301 -19.87 6.61 -0.84
CA GLY A 301 -20.26 6.32 0.54
C GLY A 301 -20.79 4.90 0.79
N ARG A 302 -21.46 4.27 -0.19
CA ARG A 302 -21.99 2.90 -0.08
C ARG A 302 -20.85 1.85 -0.01
N ILE A 303 -19.82 1.97 -0.86
CA ILE A 303 -18.64 1.09 -0.81
C ILE A 303 -17.88 1.30 0.50
N ALA A 304 -17.71 2.56 0.90
CA ALA A 304 -17.07 2.88 2.18
C ALA A 304 -17.84 2.25 3.36
N GLY A 305 -19.15 2.44 3.43
CA GLY A 305 -19.99 1.88 4.49
C GLY A 305 -19.99 0.36 4.52
N TRP A 306 -20.02 -0.29 3.36
CA TRP A 306 -19.93 -1.75 3.25
C TRP A 306 -18.60 -2.30 3.78
N LEU A 307 -17.45 -1.71 3.41
CA LEU A 307 -16.14 -2.13 3.91
C LEU A 307 -15.99 -1.87 5.41
N VAL A 308 -16.48 -0.72 5.89
CA VAL A 308 -16.49 -0.38 7.33
C VAL A 308 -17.33 -1.36 8.13
N ALA A 309 -18.53 -1.70 7.65
CA ALA A 309 -19.42 -2.66 8.30
C ALA A 309 -18.75 -4.02 8.48
N GLU A 310 -18.06 -4.51 7.45
CA GLU A 310 -17.40 -5.81 7.48
C GLU A 310 -15.99 -5.78 8.12
N GLY A 311 -15.52 -4.62 8.61
CA GLY A 311 -14.18 -4.49 9.20
C GLY A 311 -13.05 -4.80 8.21
N ALA A 312 -13.27 -4.48 6.93
CA ALA A 312 -12.40 -4.84 5.83
C ALA A 312 -11.42 -3.72 5.43
N VAL A 313 -11.27 -2.70 6.26
CA VAL A 313 -10.36 -1.56 6.02
C VAL A 313 -9.19 -1.65 6.98
N ASP A 314 -7.98 -1.68 6.46
CA ASP A 314 -6.75 -1.69 7.25
C ASP A 314 -6.25 -0.26 7.53
N ARG A 315 -6.51 0.70 6.62
CA ARG A 315 -6.12 2.12 6.76
C ARG A 315 -7.15 3.05 6.15
N TYR A 316 -7.39 4.16 6.82
CA TYR A 316 -8.19 5.28 6.33
C TYR A 316 -7.26 6.44 5.96
N VAL A 317 -7.49 7.05 4.80
CA VAL A 317 -6.85 8.30 4.38
C VAL A 317 -7.96 9.28 4.02
N VAL A 318 -8.16 10.26 4.89
CA VAL A 318 -9.28 11.22 4.77
C VAL A 318 -8.70 12.60 4.46
N TYR A 319 -9.10 13.16 3.34
CA TYR A 319 -8.85 14.56 2.99
C TYR A 319 -10.04 15.39 3.39
N VAL A 320 -9.86 16.32 4.31
CA VAL A 320 -10.92 17.24 4.80
C VAL A 320 -10.67 18.61 4.17
N ALA A 321 -11.63 19.05 3.36
CA ALA A 321 -11.60 20.37 2.74
C ALA A 321 -12.27 21.42 3.65
N PRO A 322 -11.83 22.69 3.65
CA PRO A 322 -12.45 23.80 4.36
C PRO A 322 -13.73 24.28 3.60
N LEU A 323 -14.68 23.39 3.46
CA LEU A 323 -15.94 23.57 2.72
C LEU A 323 -17.08 22.98 3.52
N LEU A 324 -18.22 23.63 3.54
CA LEU A 324 -19.50 23.12 4.05
C LEU A 324 -20.45 22.89 2.88
N LEU A 325 -21.11 21.73 2.83
CA LEU A 325 -22.06 21.37 1.78
C LEU A 325 -23.51 21.21 2.32
N GLY A 326 -23.68 21.14 3.64
CA GLY A 326 -24.99 20.91 4.25
C GLY A 326 -25.53 19.51 3.95
N GLU A 327 -26.74 19.42 3.44
CA GLU A 327 -27.34 18.16 3.01
C GLU A 327 -26.72 17.68 1.71
N GLY A 328 -25.82 16.71 1.83
CA GLY A 328 -25.08 16.12 0.72
C GLY A 328 -25.02 14.59 0.81
N ILE A 329 -24.18 13.99 -0.01
CA ILE A 329 -23.94 12.55 0.02
C ILE A 329 -22.88 12.24 1.08
N ARG A 330 -23.24 11.47 2.09
CA ARG A 330 -22.38 11.10 3.21
C ARG A 330 -21.20 10.24 2.78
N ALA A 331 -20.04 10.47 3.40
CA ALA A 331 -18.80 9.73 3.15
C ALA A 331 -18.92 8.22 3.47
N VAL A 332 -19.73 7.87 4.48
CA VAL A 332 -19.99 6.48 4.88
C VAL A 332 -21.52 6.29 4.94
N SER A 333 -22.05 5.44 4.06
CA SER A 333 -23.51 5.20 3.93
C SER A 333 -23.81 3.70 3.99
N GLY A 334 -25.03 3.34 4.45
CA GLY A 334 -25.44 1.92 4.54
C GLY A 334 -24.87 1.18 5.75
N TRP A 335 -24.19 1.89 6.65
CA TRP A 335 -23.78 1.42 7.96
C TRP A 335 -24.11 2.47 9.02
N ALA A 336 -24.58 2.04 10.18
CA ALA A 336 -24.87 2.92 11.29
C ALA A 336 -24.47 2.26 12.62
N GLY A 337 -23.71 2.97 13.42
CA GLY A 337 -23.55 2.67 14.84
C GLY A 337 -24.81 3.07 15.60
N ARG A 338 -25.34 2.20 16.47
CA ARG A 338 -26.54 2.50 17.27
C ARG A 338 -26.24 3.45 18.44
N ALA A 339 -25.00 3.56 18.86
CA ALA A 339 -24.50 4.43 19.91
C ALA A 339 -23.02 4.73 19.67
N PRO A 340 -22.43 5.80 20.23
CA PRO A 340 -20.99 6.08 20.12
C PRO A 340 -20.10 4.91 20.58
N SER A 341 -20.55 4.12 21.54
CA SER A 341 -19.86 2.91 22.02
C SER A 341 -19.78 1.78 21.00
N SER A 342 -20.72 1.70 20.05
CA SER A 342 -20.76 0.71 18.96
C SER A 342 -20.05 1.22 17.69
N GLY A 343 -19.49 2.43 17.72
CA GLY A 343 -18.69 3.01 16.63
C GLY A 343 -17.36 2.27 16.43
N LYS A 344 -16.86 2.26 15.19
CA LYS A 344 -15.51 1.76 14.90
C LYS A 344 -14.47 2.77 15.41
N ARG A 345 -13.67 2.37 16.39
CA ARG A 345 -12.61 3.24 16.93
C ARG A 345 -11.38 3.17 16.07
N LEU A 346 -10.79 4.33 15.81
CA LEU A 346 -9.59 4.50 15.00
C LEU A 346 -8.52 5.22 15.82
N ALA A 347 -7.26 4.90 15.55
CA ALA A 347 -6.11 5.65 16.03
C ALA A 347 -5.58 6.53 14.88
N PHE A 348 -5.42 7.82 15.12
CA PHE A 348 -4.73 8.70 14.16
C PHE A 348 -3.25 8.37 14.14
N THR A 349 -2.72 8.06 12.96
CA THR A 349 -1.31 7.79 12.75
C THR A 349 -0.58 8.99 12.14
N SER A 350 -1.31 9.89 11.47
CA SER A 350 -0.77 11.14 10.93
C SER A 350 -1.88 12.16 10.69
N VAL A 351 -1.61 13.42 10.98
CA VAL A 351 -2.43 14.57 10.60
C VAL A 351 -1.51 15.63 10.01
N ARG A 352 -1.78 16.08 8.78
CA ARG A 352 -0.93 17.07 8.13
C ARG A 352 -1.72 18.01 7.22
N ARG A 353 -1.29 19.25 7.10
CA ARG A 353 -1.84 20.19 6.15
C ARG A 353 -1.33 19.89 4.73
N LEU A 354 -2.22 19.96 3.75
CA LEU A 354 -1.91 19.67 2.35
C LEU A 354 -2.55 20.75 1.44
N GLY A 355 -1.88 21.87 1.30
CA GLY A 355 -2.47 23.08 0.72
C GLY A 355 -3.60 23.62 1.63
N PRO A 356 -4.82 23.85 1.10
CA PRO A 356 -5.95 24.26 1.92
C PRO A 356 -6.52 23.12 2.77
N ASP A 357 -6.31 21.86 2.36
CA ASP A 357 -6.91 20.69 2.96
C ASP A 357 -6.09 20.13 4.14
N ILE A 358 -6.73 19.27 4.93
CA ILE A 358 -6.08 18.44 5.95
C ILE A 358 -6.13 16.98 5.49
N GLU A 359 -4.96 16.30 5.47
CA GLU A 359 -4.89 14.84 5.31
C GLU A 359 -4.82 14.20 6.70
N ILE A 360 -5.74 13.31 6.98
CA ILE A 360 -5.78 12.48 8.20
C ILE A 360 -5.56 11.03 7.78
N THR A 361 -4.55 10.38 8.37
CA THR A 361 -4.36 8.93 8.26
C THR A 361 -4.73 8.29 9.59
N ALA A 362 -5.54 7.23 9.55
CA ALA A 362 -5.97 6.50 10.73
C ALA A 362 -6.04 4.99 10.47
N GLU A 363 -5.89 4.20 11.52
CA GLU A 363 -5.99 2.74 11.47
C GLU A 363 -6.98 2.21 12.52
N PRO A 364 -7.64 1.06 12.26
CA PRO A 364 -8.54 0.46 13.24
C PRO A 364 -7.80 0.13 14.54
N MET A 365 -8.39 0.50 15.68
CA MET A 365 -7.88 0.06 16.98
C MET A 365 -8.27 -1.40 17.23
N PRO A 366 -7.36 -2.22 17.79
CA PRO A 366 -7.70 -3.58 18.23
C PRO A 366 -8.86 -3.55 19.24
N ALA A 367 -9.77 -4.52 19.16
CA ALA A 367 -10.97 -4.59 20.01
C ALA A 367 -10.66 -4.57 21.52
N HIS A 368 -9.46 -4.93 21.95
CA HIS A 368 -9.02 -4.97 23.36
C HIS A 368 -8.29 -3.69 23.84
N ALA A 369 -8.08 -2.69 22.99
CA ALA A 369 -7.37 -1.46 23.38
C ALA A 369 -8.27 -0.40 24.06
N SER A 370 -9.59 -0.65 24.18
CA SER A 370 -10.55 0.32 24.72
C SER A 370 -10.54 0.47 26.25
N ALA A 371 -9.69 -0.27 27.00
CA ALA A 371 -9.73 -0.29 28.46
C ALA A 371 -8.52 0.39 29.17
N ARG A 372 -7.55 0.94 28.46
CA ARG A 372 -6.46 1.68 29.09
C ARG A 372 -6.13 2.95 28.31
N SER A 373 -6.72 4.07 28.74
CA SER A 373 -6.23 5.41 28.42
C SER A 373 -4.82 5.58 29.01
N ARG A 374 -3.79 5.26 28.27
CA ARG A 374 -2.45 5.73 28.60
C ARG A 374 -2.35 7.16 28.10
N GLY A 375 -2.07 8.09 29.04
CA GLY A 375 -1.86 9.48 28.77
C GLY A 375 -0.90 9.68 27.59
N VAL A 376 -1.27 10.55 26.70
CA VAL A 376 -0.43 11.04 25.62
C VAL A 376 0.75 11.75 26.29
N PRO A 377 2.03 11.40 26.04
CA PRO A 377 3.15 12.25 26.43
C PRO A 377 3.03 13.56 25.64
N GLY A 378 3.11 14.69 26.36
CA GLY A 378 2.80 16.04 25.94
C GLY A 378 3.19 16.40 24.51
N ALA A 379 2.18 16.79 23.74
CA ALA A 379 2.39 17.67 22.62
C ALA A 379 2.70 19.06 23.19
N GLU A 380 3.94 19.47 23.07
CA GLU A 380 4.40 20.83 23.40
C GLU A 380 3.72 21.79 22.42
N VAL A 381 2.65 22.41 22.89
CA VAL A 381 1.99 23.52 22.19
C VAL A 381 2.92 24.72 22.35
N ALA A 382 3.63 25.08 21.28
CA ALA A 382 4.36 26.33 21.22
C ALA A 382 3.38 27.49 21.52
N ARG A 383 3.54 28.12 22.67
CA ARG A 383 2.85 29.36 23.04
C ARG A 383 3.36 30.46 22.11
N ALA A 384 2.45 31.06 21.34
CA ALA A 384 2.72 32.32 20.68
C ALA A 384 2.88 33.40 21.75
N GLU A 385 4.00 34.12 21.70
CA GLU A 385 4.21 35.35 22.50
C GLU A 385 3.22 36.44 22.06
N PRO A 386 2.69 37.25 22.98
CA PRO A 386 1.84 38.38 22.64
C PRO A 386 2.67 39.48 21.97
N ALA A 387 2.20 39.98 20.85
CA ALA A 387 2.76 41.16 20.17
C ALA A 387 2.58 42.37 21.07
N GLU A 388 3.70 43.02 21.41
CA GLU A 388 3.69 44.37 22.01
C GLU A 388 3.20 45.36 20.92
N THR A 389 2.22 46.15 21.30
CA THR A 389 1.73 47.29 20.49
C THR A 389 2.40 48.56 20.99
N PRO A 390 2.81 49.49 20.08
CA PRO A 390 3.40 50.78 20.46
C PRO A 390 2.40 51.77 21.04
#